data_1a69b03a39948de0ab7789cbb7bca9c2
#
_entry.id   1a69b03a39948de0ab7789cbb7bca9c2
#
_cell.length_a   1.000
_cell.length_b   1.000
_cell.length_c   1.000
_cell.angle_alpha   90.00
_cell.angle_beta   90.00
_cell.angle_gamma   90.00
#
_symmetry.space_group_name_H-M   'P 1'
#
loop_
_entity.id
_entity.type
_entity.pdbx_description
1 polymer ?
#
loop_
_entity_poly.entity_id
_entity_poly.type
_entity_poly.pdbx_seq_one_letter_code
_entity_poly.pdbx_strand_id
1 'polypeptide(L)'
;MIEINTPSRPDARQGTPLLTAVVSRLPLIAMVACLVAAFGSHALGSKKQRPTDKRETSKTLVATEGVEHLDRLAREPMVVELSDGTLFVSGYDNNAEQSPGLWRSRDHGATWESVNVGRETDGAIGDSDVDLAVGPDDTVYFVAMTFDGKKHEGTRIAVGASKNAGATWTWKVLSEDRFDDRPWIGVALDGTAHVIWNDGNGVRYEVSQDRGISWKERPRINDQGGSSHLAIGPHSEIAVRITPRSASGNKFTPGVDLIAVSRDGGKSWQKHPAPGDRDWSPDDDKGTPRWVEPLAWDGDGALYSLWGSQKGLWLARSPNQGETWTNWHIVERDEVSYYPYLIARGHGELAATWSSGKDDTLKAHVAAIHVGHGKALPQVIESQPFQTEIWNRDPVVHRATAGEYIPIIFLRAGGLGVVTTIQSVVGIEEIVARQRAGTTAIQSKPEKRYGFKWWKFVER
;
A
#
# COMPACT_ATOMS: atom_id res chain seq x y z
N MET A 1 -15.38 -37.64 -38.07
CA MET A 1 -15.13 -38.97 -37.47
C MET A 1 -13.62 -39.12 -37.39
N ILE A 2 -13.04 -38.83 -36.28
CA ILE A 2 -11.68 -39.21 -35.89
C ILE A 2 -11.76 -39.56 -34.42
N GLU A 3 -11.44 -40.81 -34.11
CA GLU A 3 -11.51 -41.41 -32.78
C GLU A 3 -10.41 -40.85 -31.85
N ILE A 4 -10.80 -40.62 -30.61
CA ILE A 4 -9.89 -40.24 -29.54
C ILE A 4 -9.56 -41.50 -28.73
N ASN A 5 -8.31 -41.90 -28.77
CA ASN A 5 -7.75 -43.01 -28.00
C ASN A 5 -7.30 -42.50 -26.62
N THR A 6 -7.87 -43.06 -25.57
CA THR A 6 -7.42 -42.90 -24.17
C THR A 6 -6.50 -44.08 -23.80
N PRO A 7 -5.38 -43.86 -23.13
CA PRO A 7 -4.67 -44.96 -22.47
C PRO A 7 -5.04 -45.10 -20.99
N SER A 8 -5.22 -46.33 -20.63
CA SER A 8 -5.56 -46.93 -19.35
C SER A 8 -4.51 -46.77 -18.27
N ARG A 9 -5.00 -46.68 -17.00
CA ARG A 9 -4.23 -46.81 -15.76
C ARG A 9 -3.65 -48.21 -15.60
N PRO A 10 -2.51 -48.36 -14.92
CA PRO A 10 -2.19 -49.59 -14.19
C PRO A 10 -2.40 -49.44 -12.68
N ASP A 11 -3.05 -50.47 -12.18
CA ASP A 11 -3.23 -50.85 -10.79
C ASP A 11 -1.93 -51.47 -10.24
N ALA A 12 -1.49 -51.16 -9.04
CA ALA A 12 -0.54 -51.98 -8.30
C ALA A 12 -0.70 -51.81 -6.79
N ARG A 13 -1.13 -52.83 -6.17
CA ARG A 13 -1.19 -53.08 -4.71
C ARG A 13 0.17 -53.52 -4.18
N GLN A 14 0.26 -53.42 -2.83
CA GLN A 14 1.19 -54.09 -1.89
C GLN A 14 2.52 -53.35 -1.68
N GLY A 15 2.99 -53.14 -0.48
CA GLY A 15 2.92 -53.78 0.78
C GLY A 15 3.70 -52.99 1.84
N THR A 16 3.22 -53.03 3.04
CA THR A 16 3.85 -52.58 4.27
C THR A 16 5.00 -53.51 4.70
N PRO A 17 6.00 -53.05 5.39
CA PRO A 17 6.25 -53.63 6.70
C PRO A 17 6.47 -52.63 7.84
N LEU A 18 5.97 -53.03 8.99
CA LEU A 18 6.27 -52.56 10.32
C LEU A 18 7.77 -52.71 10.68
N LEU A 19 8.29 -51.76 11.42
CA LEU A 19 9.31 -52.04 12.49
C LEU A 19 9.40 -50.86 13.47
N THR A 20 8.89 -51.09 14.62
CA THR A 20 9.52 -51.20 15.96
C THR A 20 9.99 -49.91 16.62
N ALA A 21 9.26 -49.60 17.66
CA ALA A 21 9.58 -48.64 18.71
C ALA A 21 10.84 -49.02 19.50
N VAL A 22 11.66 -48.02 19.77
CA VAL A 22 12.65 -48.12 20.88
C VAL A 22 12.37 -47.00 21.89
N VAL A 23 11.94 -47.46 23.02
CA VAL A 23 11.82 -46.70 24.28
C VAL A 23 13.17 -46.67 24.97
N SER A 24 13.71 -45.54 25.30
CA SER A 24 14.75 -45.46 26.36
C SER A 24 14.58 -44.22 27.24
N ARG A 25 14.30 -44.52 28.38
CA ARG A 25 14.27 -44.09 29.79
C ARG A 25 15.07 -42.81 30.09
N LEU A 26 14.39 -41.97 30.89
CA LEU A 26 14.91 -40.93 31.78
C LEU A 26 15.79 -41.52 32.91
N PRO A 27 16.58 -40.69 33.56
CA PRO A 27 16.54 -40.69 35.03
C PRO A 27 16.25 -39.32 35.66
N LEU A 28 15.49 -39.44 36.70
CA LEU A 28 15.09 -38.52 37.75
C LEU A 28 16.26 -38.33 38.77
N ILE A 29 16.60 -37.09 39.12
CA ILE A 29 17.32 -36.76 40.40
C ILE A 29 16.83 -35.37 40.80
N ALA A 30 15.96 -35.22 41.72
CA ALA A 30 16.09 -35.18 43.17
C ALA A 30 16.33 -33.76 43.72
N MET A 31 15.32 -33.31 44.43
CA MET A 31 15.20 -32.18 45.35
C MET A 31 16.36 -32.05 46.34
N VAL A 32 16.73 -30.81 46.69
CA VAL A 32 17.15 -30.46 48.07
C VAL A 32 16.51 -29.10 48.43
N ALA A 33 15.69 -29.14 49.45
CA ALA A 33 15.18 -27.98 50.17
C ALA A 33 16.16 -27.61 51.31
N CYS A 34 16.39 -26.32 51.51
CA CYS A 34 16.91 -25.80 52.78
C CYS A 34 16.07 -24.61 53.26
N LEU A 35 15.32 -24.86 54.31
CA LEU A 35 14.74 -23.88 55.23
C LEU A 35 15.85 -23.32 56.11
N VAL A 36 15.92 -22.01 56.35
CA VAL A 36 16.42 -21.41 57.59
C VAL A 36 15.53 -20.20 57.94
N ALA A 37 15.16 -20.22 59.24
CA ALA A 37 14.17 -19.31 59.82
C ALA A 37 14.76 -17.99 60.34
N ALA A 38 13.90 -17.03 60.37
CA ALA A 38 13.69 -15.87 61.24
C ALA A 38 14.77 -15.46 62.28
N PHE A 39 15.02 -14.16 62.33
CA PHE A 39 14.94 -13.32 63.55
C PHE A 39 14.69 -11.85 63.15
N GLY A 40 13.77 -11.24 63.85
CA GLY A 40 13.33 -9.89 63.62
C GLY A 40 14.22 -8.81 64.23
N SER A 41 14.09 -7.61 63.71
CA SER A 41 14.40 -6.37 64.39
C SER A 41 13.54 -5.23 63.87
N HIS A 42 12.81 -4.60 64.77
CA HIS A 42 12.06 -3.35 64.53
C HIS A 42 13.00 -2.23 64.12
N ALA A 43 12.68 -1.52 63.05
CA ALA A 43 13.18 -0.19 62.77
C ALA A 43 12.08 0.68 62.17
N LEU A 44 11.97 1.83 62.77
CA LEU A 44 11.01 2.91 62.57
C LEU A 44 10.73 3.33 61.12
N GLY A 45 9.49 3.73 60.95
CA GLY A 45 8.93 4.19 59.66
C GLY A 45 9.66 5.38 59.04
N SER A 46 10.05 5.14 57.80
CA SER A 46 10.24 6.18 56.81
C SER A 46 9.08 6.07 55.80
N LYS A 47 8.19 7.05 55.79
CA LYS A 47 7.19 7.20 54.75
C LYS A 47 7.91 7.40 53.40
N LYS A 48 8.13 6.30 52.67
CA LYS A 48 8.45 6.40 51.24
C LYS A 48 7.27 7.07 50.55
N GLN A 49 7.45 8.32 50.14
CA GLN A 49 6.62 8.94 49.14
C GLN A 49 6.57 7.99 47.93
N ARG A 50 5.36 7.53 47.57
CA ARG A 50 5.11 6.88 46.28
C ARG A 50 5.60 7.85 45.22
N PRO A 51 6.36 7.39 44.20
CA PRO A 51 6.59 8.17 43.01
C PRO A 51 5.21 8.52 42.47
N THR A 52 4.95 9.81 42.29
CA THR A 52 3.82 10.28 41.52
C THR A 52 3.98 9.69 40.13
N ASP A 53 3.11 8.77 39.83
CA ASP A 53 2.91 8.18 38.50
C ASP A 53 2.67 9.39 37.56
N LYS A 54 3.71 9.82 36.86
CA LYS A 54 3.56 10.72 35.74
C LYS A 54 2.80 9.87 34.72
N ARG A 55 1.48 10.06 34.61
CA ARG A 55 0.72 9.63 33.45
C ARG A 55 1.46 10.19 32.25
N GLU A 56 2.22 9.34 31.57
CA GLU A 56 2.59 9.60 30.18
C GLU A 56 1.29 9.83 29.45
N THR A 57 1.04 11.05 29.04
CA THR A 57 -0.08 11.35 28.13
C THR A 57 0.17 10.52 26.88
N SER A 58 -0.65 9.51 26.65
CA SER A 58 -0.55 8.66 25.47
C SER A 58 -0.71 9.60 24.27
N LYS A 59 0.35 9.71 23.46
CA LYS A 59 0.31 10.44 22.20
C LYS A 59 -0.75 9.85 21.29
N THR A 60 -1.44 10.67 20.54
CA THR A 60 -2.41 10.28 19.53
C THR A 60 -2.24 11.11 18.25
N LEU A 61 -2.60 10.55 17.11
CA LEU A 61 -2.72 11.31 15.87
C LEU A 61 -4.10 11.94 15.78
N VAL A 62 -4.12 13.23 15.47
CA VAL A 62 -5.35 14.01 15.35
C VAL A 62 -5.43 14.64 13.98
N ALA A 63 -6.56 14.45 13.30
CA ALA A 63 -6.87 15.19 12.07
C ALA A 63 -7.05 16.68 12.38
N THR A 64 -6.29 17.53 11.70
CA THR A 64 -6.38 18.98 11.84
C THR A 64 -7.11 19.64 10.69
N GLU A 65 -7.13 18.99 9.54
CA GLU A 65 -7.79 19.46 8.32
C GLU A 65 -8.46 18.29 7.60
N GLY A 66 -9.54 18.61 6.86
CA GLY A 66 -10.20 17.69 5.97
C GLY A 66 -10.86 18.51 4.85
N VAL A 67 -10.19 18.61 3.69
CA VAL A 67 -10.62 19.43 2.54
C VAL A 67 -11.14 18.50 1.45
N GLU A 68 -12.40 18.68 1.06
CA GLU A 68 -13.05 17.92 -0.01
C GLU A 68 -12.89 18.63 -1.36
N HIS A 69 -12.53 17.87 -2.39
CA HIS A 69 -12.53 18.33 -3.75
C HIS A 69 -13.40 17.38 -4.60
N LEU A 70 -14.50 17.93 -5.12
CA LEU A 70 -15.57 17.17 -5.78
C LEU A 70 -15.73 17.67 -7.22
N ASP A 71 -14.98 17.13 -8.14
CA ASP A 71 -15.13 17.40 -9.58
C ASP A 71 -15.29 16.11 -10.40
N ARG A 72 -14.45 15.11 -10.17
CA ARG A 72 -14.56 13.78 -10.77
C ARG A 72 -13.99 12.72 -9.84
N LEU A 73 -14.29 11.46 -10.11
CA LEU A 73 -13.80 10.33 -9.32
C LEU A 73 -12.26 10.29 -9.33
N ALA A 74 -11.67 10.20 -8.15
CA ALA A 74 -10.26 9.98 -7.93
C ALA A 74 -10.09 8.62 -7.25
N ARG A 75 -10.26 7.55 -8.01
CA ARG A 75 -10.08 6.19 -7.52
C ARG A 75 -8.60 5.87 -7.41
N GLU A 76 -8.25 5.11 -6.38
CA GLU A 76 -6.86 4.71 -6.07
C GLU A 76 -5.89 5.90 -6.16
N PRO A 77 -6.16 6.95 -5.37
CA PRO A 77 -5.38 8.16 -5.47
C PRO A 77 -3.93 7.93 -5.07
N MET A 78 -3.01 8.75 -5.61
CA MET A 78 -1.63 8.87 -5.15
C MET A 78 -1.34 10.32 -4.82
N VAL A 79 -0.33 10.57 -3.99
CA VAL A 79 0.02 11.92 -3.54
C VAL A 79 1.52 12.13 -3.43
N VAL A 80 1.99 13.30 -3.87
CA VAL A 80 3.38 13.73 -3.72
C VAL A 80 3.46 15.21 -3.34
N GLU A 81 4.59 15.63 -2.75
CA GLU A 81 4.88 17.01 -2.37
C GLU A 81 6.21 17.46 -2.97
N LEU A 82 6.23 18.63 -3.61
CA LEU A 82 7.43 19.28 -4.12
C LEU A 82 8.24 19.95 -3.01
N SER A 83 9.44 20.41 -3.34
CA SER A 83 10.32 21.08 -2.38
C SER A 83 9.74 22.40 -1.84
N ASP A 84 8.89 23.07 -2.61
CA ASP A 84 8.21 24.32 -2.25
C ASP A 84 6.88 24.10 -1.48
N GLY A 85 6.50 22.84 -1.22
CA GLY A 85 5.25 22.49 -0.54
C GLY A 85 4.04 22.37 -1.48
N THR A 86 4.22 22.52 -2.79
CA THR A 86 3.18 22.22 -3.79
C THR A 86 2.83 20.74 -3.74
N LEU A 87 1.55 20.43 -3.59
CA LEU A 87 1.05 19.06 -3.56
C LEU A 87 0.43 18.67 -4.91
N PHE A 88 0.58 17.40 -5.27
CA PHE A 88 -0.16 16.78 -6.36
C PHE A 88 -0.92 15.55 -5.85
N VAL A 89 -2.15 15.40 -6.32
CA VAL A 89 -2.97 14.20 -6.14
C VAL A 89 -3.34 13.68 -7.52
N SER A 90 -3.13 12.39 -7.75
CA SER A 90 -3.65 11.71 -8.93
C SER A 90 -4.80 10.78 -8.56
N GLY A 91 -5.51 10.29 -9.58
CA GLY A 91 -6.52 9.28 -9.46
C GLY A 91 -7.14 9.01 -10.83
N TYR A 92 -7.96 7.95 -10.91
CA TYR A 92 -8.59 7.60 -12.17
C TYR A 92 -10.10 7.44 -12.04
N ASP A 93 -10.77 7.49 -13.18
CA ASP A 93 -12.19 7.21 -13.35
C ASP A 93 -12.37 6.37 -14.62
N ASN A 94 -12.68 5.11 -14.46
CA ASN A 94 -12.89 4.16 -15.58
C ASN A 94 -14.01 4.56 -16.53
N ASN A 95 -14.79 5.59 -16.18
CA ASN A 95 -15.87 6.13 -17.01
C ASN A 95 -15.50 7.46 -17.68
N ALA A 96 -14.32 8.01 -17.38
CA ALA A 96 -13.88 9.29 -17.93
C ALA A 96 -13.26 9.11 -19.32
N GLU A 97 -13.23 10.21 -20.09
CA GLU A 97 -12.59 10.29 -21.40
C GLU A 97 -11.07 10.12 -21.24
N GLN A 98 -10.57 8.92 -21.23
CA GLN A 98 -9.18 8.44 -21.38
C GLN A 98 -8.02 9.37 -20.91
N SER A 99 -8.31 10.34 -20.04
CA SER A 99 -7.35 11.27 -19.47
C SER A 99 -7.21 11.04 -17.98
N PRO A 100 -6.01 10.75 -17.48
CA PRO A 100 -5.80 10.53 -16.07
C PRO A 100 -6.09 11.80 -15.25
N GLY A 101 -6.64 11.63 -14.04
CA GLY A 101 -6.91 12.72 -13.11
C GLY A 101 -5.66 13.17 -12.41
N LEU A 102 -5.40 14.48 -12.45
CA LEU A 102 -4.33 15.10 -11.67
C LEU A 102 -4.82 16.44 -11.13
N TRP A 103 -4.59 16.66 -9.86
CA TRP A 103 -4.92 17.90 -9.16
C TRP A 103 -3.69 18.43 -8.44
N ARG A 104 -3.65 19.74 -8.28
CA ARG A 104 -2.55 20.45 -7.63
C ARG A 104 -3.07 21.40 -6.56
N SER A 105 -2.36 21.48 -5.45
CA SER A 105 -2.52 22.51 -4.42
C SER A 105 -1.22 23.29 -4.26
N ARG A 106 -1.28 24.62 -4.22
CA ARG A 106 -0.14 25.51 -3.97
C ARG A 106 -0.17 26.15 -2.59
N ASP A 107 -1.15 25.77 -1.78
CA ASP A 107 -1.44 26.31 -0.46
C ASP A 107 -1.54 25.21 0.61
N HIS A 108 -0.67 24.19 0.45
CA HIS A 108 -0.53 23.06 1.39
C HIS A 108 -1.82 22.25 1.59
N GLY A 109 -2.67 22.18 0.58
CA GLY A 109 -3.89 21.38 0.58
C GLY A 109 -5.17 22.14 0.93
N ALA A 110 -5.09 23.46 1.13
CA ALA A 110 -6.26 24.27 1.45
C ALA A 110 -7.21 24.44 0.24
N THR A 111 -6.66 24.54 -0.97
CA THR A 111 -7.42 24.57 -2.22
C THR A 111 -6.77 23.69 -3.28
N TRP A 112 -7.58 23.21 -4.22
CA TRP A 112 -7.14 22.29 -5.29
C TRP A 112 -7.63 22.77 -6.64
N GLU A 113 -6.78 22.60 -7.64
CA GLU A 113 -7.09 22.90 -9.06
C GLU A 113 -6.77 21.70 -9.93
N SER A 114 -7.63 21.41 -10.91
CA SER A 114 -7.34 20.38 -11.92
C SER A 114 -6.17 20.79 -12.80
N VAL A 115 -5.26 19.85 -13.06
CA VAL A 115 -4.08 20.04 -13.90
C VAL A 115 -4.37 19.50 -15.29
N ASN A 116 -4.12 20.32 -16.33
CA ASN A 116 -4.16 19.86 -17.69
C ASN A 116 -2.87 19.05 -17.99
N VAL A 117 -2.99 17.76 -18.07
CA VAL A 117 -1.87 16.85 -18.36
C VAL A 117 -1.61 16.64 -19.85
N GLY A 118 -2.43 17.22 -20.74
CA GLY A 118 -2.40 17.04 -22.19
C GLY A 118 -3.55 16.16 -22.68
N ARG A 119 -3.45 15.70 -23.93
CA ARG A 119 -4.43 14.87 -24.61
C ARG A 119 -3.82 13.54 -25.03
N GLU A 120 -4.67 12.61 -25.44
CA GLU A 120 -4.22 11.32 -25.99
C GLU A 120 -3.22 11.49 -27.14
N THR A 121 -3.44 12.49 -28.01
CA THR A 121 -2.52 12.82 -29.10
C THR A 121 -1.14 13.28 -28.62
N ASP A 122 -1.05 13.75 -27.38
CA ASP A 122 0.20 14.16 -26.75
C ASP A 122 0.85 12.98 -25.97
N GLY A 123 0.17 11.82 -25.92
CA GLY A 123 0.54 10.64 -25.16
C GLY A 123 -0.02 10.62 -23.73
N ALA A 124 -0.81 11.61 -23.33
CA ALA A 124 -1.47 11.67 -22.03
C ALA A 124 -2.69 10.74 -22.01
N ILE A 125 -2.43 9.47 -21.74
CA ILE A 125 -3.44 8.42 -21.74
C ILE A 125 -3.52 7.76 -20.36
N GLY A 126 -4.69 7.29 -20.01
CA GLY A 126 -4.92 6.47 -18.84
C GLY A 126 -6.30 6.70 -18.23
N ASP A 127 -6.98 5.61 -17.97
CA ASP A 127 -8.30 5.58 -17.34
C ASP A 127 -8.36 4.53 -16.21
N SER A 128 -7.20 4.02 -15.82
CA SER A 128 -7.02 3.04 -14.75
C SER A 128 -5.75 3.35 -13.95
N ASP A 129 -5.17 2.38 -13.28
CA ASP A 129 -4.11 2.50 -12.30
C ASP A 129 -3.09 3.59 -12.61
N VAL A 130 -2.80 4.41 -11.60
CA VAL A 130 -1.91 5.57 -11.68
C VAL A 130 -0.94 5.58 -10.53
N ASP A 131 0.25 6.18 -10.73
CA ASP A 131 1.19 6.44 -9.66
C ASP A 131 1.96 7.76 -9.90
N LEU A 132 2.48 8.35 -8.83
CA LEU A 132 3.21 9.61 -8.82
C LEU A 132 4.57 9.46 -8.15
N ALA A 133 5.57 10.11 -8.71
CA ALA A 133 6.85 10.29 -8.06
C ALA A 133 7.41 11.69 -8.30
N VAL A 134 8.31 12.14 -7.41
CA VAL A 134 9.01 13.42 -7.54
C VAL A 134 10.51 13.18 -7.51
N GLY A 135 11.21 13.72 -8.49
CA GLY A 135 12.66 13.72 -8.54
C GLY A 135 13.29 14.74 -7.57
N PRO A 136 14.59 14.61 -7.28
CA PRO A 136 15.30 15.53 -6.38
C PRO A 136 15.35 16.97 -6.89
N ASP A 137 15.03 17.20 -8.15
CA ASP A 137 14.96 18.48 -8.83
C ASP A 137 13.51 18.98 -9.07
N ASP A 138 12.55 18.44 -8.32
CA ASP A 138 11.12 18.72 -8.44
C ASP A 138 10.49 18.33 -9.79
N THR A 139 11.14 17.49 -10.59
CA THR A 139 10.48 16.88 -11.74
C THR A 139 9.38 15.95 -11.24
N VAL A 140 8.14 16.23 -11.62
CA VAL A 140 6.98 15.39 -11.33
C VAL A 140 6.85 14.34 -12.42
N TYR A 141 6.76 13.08 -12.01
CA TYR A 141 6.46 11.95 -12.89
C TYR A 141 5.07 11.42 -12.60
N PHE A 142 4.37 11.08 -13.64
CA PHE A 142 3.00 10.57 -13.57
C PHE A 142 2.87 9.37 -14.50
N VAL A 143 2.81 8.16 -13.96
CA VAL A 143 2.53 6.96 -14.74
C VAL A 143 1.04 6.66 -14.74
N ALA A 144 0.51 6.25 -15.89
CA ALA A 144 -0.89 5.92 -16.06
C ALA A 144 -1.07 4.71 -16.98
N MET A 145 -2.10 3.94 -16.69
CA MET A 145 -2.51 2.74 -17.43
C MET A 145 -3.82 2.97 -18.15
N THR A 146 -4.00 2.33 -19.30
CA THR A 146 -5.29 2.23 -20.00
C THR A 146 -5.86 0.82 -19.83
N PHE A 147 -7.15 0.71 -19.54
CA PHE A 147 -7.85 -0.54 -19.29
C PHE A 147 -9.04 -0.73 -20.25
N ASP A 148 -9.05 -1.86 -20.97
CA ASP A 148 -10.21 -2.27 -21.78
C ASP A 148 -11.24 -2.99 -20.90
N GLY A 149 -12.24 -2.27 -20.40
CA GLY A 149 -13.29 -2.83 -19.54
C GLY A 149 -14.13 -3.94 -20.17
N LYS A 150 -14.15 -4.06 -21.51
CA LYS A 150 -14.89 -5.13 -22.21
C LYS A 150 -14.09 -6.43 -22.22
N LYS A 151 -12.77 -6.33 -22.34
CA LYS A 151 -11.87 -7.47 -22.35
C LYS A 151 -11.30 -7.81 -20.98
N HIS A 152 -11.50 -6.92 -19.99
CA HIS A 152 -10.90 -7.00 -18.66
C HIS A 152 -9.38 -7.15 -18.71
N GLU A 153 -8.72 -6.30 -19.49
CA GLU A 153 -7.28 -6.30 -19.63
C GLU A 153 -6.73 -4.88 -19.73
N GLY A 154 -5.57 -4.64 -19.13
CA GLY A 154 -4.80 -3.43 -19.40
C GLY A 154 -4.18 -3.51 -20.81
N THR A 155 -3.99 -2.36 -21.43
CA THR A 155 -3.61 -2.28 -22.84
C THR A 155 -2.49 -1.30 -23.12
N ARG A 156 -2.10 -0.47 -22.15
CA ARG A 156 -1.10 0.55 -22.40
C ARG A 156 -0.55 1.13 -21.09
N ILE A 157 0.75 1.39 -21.06
CA ILE A 157 1.45 2.13 -20.00
C ILE A 157 2.07 3.38 -20.60
N ALA A 158 1.79 4.54 -20.02
CA ALA A 158 2.40 5.81 -20.41
C ALA A 158 2.95 6.55 -19.20
N VAL A 159 4.03 7.32 -19.39
CA VAL A 159 4.63 8.16 -18.35
C VAL A 159 4.73 9.60 -18.86
N GLY A 160 4.17 10.50 -18.08
CA GLY A 160 4.33 11.94 -18.22
C GLY A 160 5.41 12.45 -17.25
N ALA A 161 6.19 13.43 -17.70
CA ALA A 161 7.13 14.16 -16.89
C ALA A 161 6.92 15.67 -17.01
N SER A 162 6.89 16.37 -15.88
CA SER A 162 6.79 17.82 -15.81
C SER A 162 7.91 18.42 -14.98
N LYS A 163 8.62 19.41 -15.52
CA LYS A 163 9.72 20.14 -14.87
C LYS A 163 9.30 21.51 -14.33
N ASN A 164 8.03 21.84 -14.37
CA ASN A 164 7.50 23.16 -14.06
C ASN A 164 6.19 23.07 -13.28
N ALA A 165 6.19 22.18 -12.28
CA ALA A 165 5.07 21.97 -11.37
C ALA A 165 3.72 21.73 -12.10
N GLY A 166 3.74 20.89 -13.14
CA GLY A 166 2.54 20.49 -13.88
C GLY A 166 2.04 21.49 -14.92
N ALA A 167 2.79 22.58 -15.23
CA ALA A 167 2.38 23.55 -16.24
C ALA A 167 2.50 22.99 -17.68
N THR A 168 3.49 22.15 -17.93
CA THR A 168 3.66 21.43 -19.20
C THR A 168 4.14 20.01 -18.96
N TRP A 169 3.79 19.10 -19.88
CA TRP A 169 4.11 17.68 -19.77
C TRP A 169 4.79 17.16 -21.03
N THR A 170 5.71 16.24 -20.85
CA THR A 170 6.26 15.41 -21.91
C THR A 170 5.87 13.97 -21.65
N TRP A 171 5.19 13.33 -22.59
CA TRP A 171 4.69 11.96 -22.43
C TRP A 171 5.49 10.97 -23.26
N LYS A 172 5.60 9.76 -22.75
CA LYS A 172 6.11 8.58 -23.45
C LYS A 172 5.21 7.39 -23.17
N VAL A 173 4.80 6.72 -24.24
CA VAL A 173 4.19 5.40 -24.17
C VAL A 173 5.33 4.38 -24.02
N LEU A 174 5.29 3.59 -22.97
CA LEU A 174 6.29 2.56 -22.67
C LEU A 174 5.86 1.18 -23.16
N SER A 175 4.55 0.91 -23.16
CA SER A 175 3.99 -0.35 -23.61
C SER A 175 2.62 -0.15 -24.21
N GLU A 176 2.29 -0.99 -25.21
CA GLU A 176 0.96 -1.17 -25.80
C GLU A 176 0.59 -2.67 -25.82
N ASP A 177 1.13 -3.41 -24.89
CA ASP A 177 0.93 -4.85 -24.80
C ASP A 177 -0.37 -5.17 -24.03
N ARG A 178 -0.91 -6.35 -24.32
CA ARG A 178 -2.05 -6.90 -23.56
C ARG A 178 -1.59 -7.33 -22.19
N PHE A 179 -2.48 -7.15 -21.21
CA PHE A 179 -2.26 -7.49 -19.80
C PHE A 179 -1.27 -6.59 -19.08
N ASP A 180 -0.94 -5.41 -19.67
CA ASP A 180 -0.29 -4.35 -18.91
C ASP A 180 -1.13 -4.00 -17.68
N ASP A 181 -0.52 -4.01 -16.49
CA ASP A 181 -1.25 -3.87 -15.23
C ASP A 181 -0.33 -3.32 -14.13
N ARG A 182 -0.89 -2.55 -13.21
CA ARG A 182 -0.25 -2.07 -11.97
C ARG A 182 1.11 -1.40 -12.19
N PRO A 183 1.15 -0.26 -12.88
CA PRO A 183 2.39 0.49 -13.01
C PRO A 183 2.75 1.17 -11.68
N TRP A 184 4.05 1.14 -11.36
CA TRP A 184 4.64 1.84 -10.22
C TRP A 184 5.82 2.67 -10.68
N ILE A 185 5.99 3.85 -10.09
CA ILE A 185 7.10 4.75 -10.40
C ILE A 185 7.83 5.21 -9.14
N GLY A 186 9.16 5.25 -9.19
CA GLY A 186 10.00 5.80 -8.14
C GLY A 186 11.21 6.52 -8.72
N VAL A 187 11.75 7.48 -8.00
CA VAL A 187 12.90 8.25 -8.44
C VAL A 187 14.03 8.15 -7.41
N ALA A 188 15.21 7.75 -7.86
CA ALA A 188 16.40 7.67 -7.03
C ALA A 188 17.01 9.06 -6.77
N LEU A 189 17.87 9.17 -5.75
CA LEU A 189 18.52 10.43 -5.39
C LEU A 189 19.44 11.01 -6.50
N ASP A 190 19.90 10.17 -7.42
CA ASP A 190 20.66 10.61 -8.61
C ASP A 190 19.77 11.14 -9.75
N GLY A 191 18.44 11.15 -9.55
CA GLY A 191 17.45 11.58 -10.51
C GLY A 191 17.03 10.50 -11.51
N THR A 192 17.55 9.28 -11.41
CA THR A 192 17.09 8.15 -12.23
C THR A 192 15.66 7.78 -11.85
N ALA A 193 14.74 7.83 -12.81
CA ALA A 193 13.37 7.38 -12.65
C ALA A 193 13.25 5.90 -13.05
N HIS A 194 12.53 5.13 -12.25
CA HIS A 194 12.31 3.70 -12.38
C HIS A 194 10.82 3.44 -12.51
N VAL A 195 10.40 2.74 -13.56
CA VAL A 195 9.03 2.31 -13.77
C VAL A 195 8.98 0.81 -13.90
N ILE A 196 8.04 0.19 -13.19
CA ILE A 196 7.73 -1.23 -13.31
C ILE A 196 6.25 -1.40 -13.62
N TRP A 197 5.90 -2.50 -14.29
CA TRP A 197 4.51 -2.94 -14.48
C TRP A 197 4.46 -4.42 -14.80
N ASN A 198 3.27 -5.00 -14.71
CA ASN A 198 3.02 -6.39 -15.08
C ASN A 198 2.57 -6.45 -16.54
N ASP A 199 3.00 -7.46 -17.29
CA ASP A 199 2.59 -7.65 -18.69
C ASP A 199 2.05 -9.06 -18.96
N GLY A 200 1.54 -9.72 -17.93
CA GLY A 200 1.04 -11.08 -18.02
C GLY A 200 2.13 -12.17 -18.02
N ASN A 201 3.38 -11.82 -18.31
CA ASN A 201 4.53 -12.73 -18.29
C ASN A 201 5.50 -12.45 -17.13
N GLY A 202 5.20 -11.45 -16.32
CA GLY A 202 6.06 -11.08 -15.19
C GLY A 202 6.12 -9.58 -14.97
N VAL A 203 7.23 -9.12 -14.39
CA VAL A 203 7.43 -7.72 -14.03
C VAL A 203 8.41 -7.07 -15.01
N ARG A 204 7.90 -6.18 -15.85
CA ARG A 204 8.70 -5.35 -16.75
C ARG A 204 9.33 -4.18 -16.01
N TYR A 205 10.39 -3.65 -16.58
CA TYR A 205 11.18 -2.61 -15.97
C TYR A 205 11.81 -1.69 -16.99
N GLU A 206 11.61 -0.39 -16.81
CA GLU A 206 12.27 0.66 -17.59
C GLU A 206 12.83 1.77 -16.71
N VAL A 207 13.85 2.46 -17.22
CA VAL A 207 14.51 3.57 -16.54
C VAL A 207 14.67 4.78 -17.44
N SER A 208 14.57 5.96 -16.83
CA SER A 208 14.93 7.24 -17.45
C SER A 208 16.03 7.92 -16.63
N GLN A 209 17.08 8.40 -17.30
CA GLN A 209 18.18 9.16 -16.70
C GLN A 209 18.22 10.61 -17.17
N ASP A 210 17.23 11.03 -17.95
CA ASP A 210 17.13 12.34 -18.59
C ASP A 210 15.81 13.07 -18.29
N ARG A 211 15.26 12.79 -17.09
CA ARG A 211 14.01 13.42 -16.60
C ARG A 211 12.80 13.09 -17.45
N GLY A 212 12.64 11.83 -17.82
CA GLY A 212 11.50 11.32 -18.56
C GLY A 212 11.48 11.65 -20.07
N ILE A 213 12.57 12.21 -20.61
CA ILE A 213 12.65 12.51 -22.06
C ILE A 213 12.79 11.21 -22.85
N SER A 214 13.63 10.28 -22.38
CA SER A 214 13.77 8.95 -22.95
C SER A 214 13.74 7.87 -21.88
N TRP A 215 13.28 6.68 -22.27
CA TRP A 215 13.19 5.51 -21.41
C TRP A 215 13.95 4.35 -22.05
N LYS A 216 14.58 3.55 -21.21
CA LYS A 216 15.35 2.40 -21.63
C LYS A 216 14.84 1.15 -20.93
N GLU A 217 14.38 0.21 -21.73
CA GLU A 217 14.02 -1.11 -21.23
C GLU A 217 15.22 -1.84 -20.61
N ARG A 218 14.94 -2.54 -19.52
CA ARG A 218 15.88 -3.37 -18.78
C ARG A 218 15.39 -4.83 -18.80
N PRO A 219 16.24 -5.80 -18.48
CA PRO A 219 15.77 -7.16 -18.25
C PRO A 219 14.64 -7.20 -17.24
N ARG A 220 13.67 -8.06 -17.46
CA ARG A 220 12.56 -8.26 -16.51
C ARG A 220 13.09 -8.53 -15.11
N ILE A 221 12.41 -7.98 -14.12
CA ILE A 221 12.72 -8.27 -12.71
C ILE A 221 12.35 -9.70 -12.38
N ASN A 222 11.27 -10.18 -12.93
CA ASN A 222 10.80 -11.56 -12.78
C ASN A 222 10.00 -11.98 -14.00
N ASP A 223 10.14 -13.26 -14.39
CA ASP A 223 9.47 -13.84 -15.57
C ASP A 223 8.09 -14.42 -15.24
N GLN A 224 7.66 -14.38 -14.00
CA GLN A 224 6.35 -14.81 -13.53
C GLN A 224 5.87 -13.94 -12.38
N GLY A 225 4.56 -13.94 -12.14
CA GLY A 225 3.97 -13.18 -11.07
C GLY A 225 3.72 -11.72 -11.44
N GLY A 226 3.32 -10.92 -10.47
CA GLY A 226 3.01 -9.51 -10.63
C GLY A 226 3.54 -8.68 -9.48
N SER A 227 3.98 -7.45 -9.76
CA SER A 227 4.40 -6.51 -8.74
C SER A 227 3.19 -6.01 -7.94
N SER A 228 3.42 -5.76 -6.65
CA SER A 228 2.45 -5.10 -5.80
C SER A 228 2.95 -3.76 -5.26
N HIS A 229 4.23 -3.49 -5.35
CA HIS A 229 4.82 -2.22 -4.92
C HIS A 229 6.27 -2.07 -5.38
N LEU A 230 6.70 -0.80 -5.57
CA LEU A 230 8.07 -0.38 -5.83
C LEU A 230 8.52 0.58 -4.72
N ALA A 231 9.66 0.34 -4.12
CA ALA A 231 10.26 1.24 -3.14
C ALA A 231 11.72 1.56 -3.50
N ILE A 232 12.08 2.84 -3.46
CA ILE A 232 13.45 3.33 -3.68
C ILE A 232 14.09 3.67 -2.35
N GLY A 233 15.28 3.14 -2.11
CA GLY A 233 16.06 3.34 -0.89
C GLY A 233 16.96 4.56 -0.91
N PRO A 234 17.53 4.94 0.25
CA PRO A 234 18.32 6.16 0.43
C PRO A 234 19.66 6.14 -0.31
N HIS A 235 20.16 4.96 -0.75
CA HIS A 235 21.40 4.83 -1.54
C HIS A 235 21.12 4.30 -2.94
N SER A 236 19.90 4.55 -3.46
CA SER A 236 19.43 4.06 -4.77
C SER A 236 19.21 2.53 -4.81
N GLU A 237 19.00 1.88 -3.68
CA GLU A 237 18.47 0.54 -3.64
C GLU A 237 17.04 0.53 -4.15
N ILE A 238 16.65 -0.56 -4.78
CA ILE A 238 15.31 -0.75 -5.29
C ILE A 238 14.75 -2.04 -4.70
N ALA A 239 13.54 -2.00 -4.16
CA ALA A 239 12.83 -3.18 -3.74
C ALA A 239 11.49 -3.29 -4.48
N VAL A 240 11.19 -4.47 -4.96
CA VAL A 240 9.93 -4.79 -5.65
C VAL A 240 9.31 -6.02 -5.01
N ARG A 241 8.07 -5.91 -4.57
CA ARG A 241 7.31 -7.05 -4.11
C ARG A 241 6.65 -7.75 -5.28
N ILE A 242 6.78 -9.06 -5.34
CA ILE A 242 6.29 -9.92 -6.42
C ILE A 242 5.36 -10.97 -5.81
N THR A 243 4.10 -10.98 -6.26
CA THR A 243 3.11 -12.00 -5.89
C THR A 243 3.03 -13.06 -6.97
N PRO A 244 2.83 -14.36 -6.63
CA PRO A 244 2.63 -15.40 -7.62
C PRO A 244 1.38 -15.14 -8.46
N ARG A 245 1.54 -15.16 -9.79
CA ARG A 245 0.43 -15.02 -10.75
C ARG A 245 0.60 -16.00 -11.91
N SER A 246 -0.50 -16.33 -12.57
CA SER A 246 -0.46 -17.08 -13.83
C SER A 246 0.24 -16.29 -14.93
N ALA A 247 0.71 -16.98 -15.95
CA ALA A 247 1.33 -16.35 -17.13
C ALA A 247 0.42 -15.35 -17.85
N SER A 248 -0.92 -15.53 -17.75
CA SER A 248 -1.89 -14.55 -18.27
C SER A 248 -2.08 -13.31 -17.39
N GLY A 249 -1.42 -13.25 -16.25
CA GLY A 249 -1.55 -12.14 -15.28
C GLY A 249 -2.88 -12.07 -14.52
N ASN A 250 -3.89 -12.83 -14.95
CA ASN A 250 -5.26 -12.67 -14.48
C ASN A 250 -5.65 -13.56 -13.30
N LYS A 251 -4.78 -14.48 -12.88
CA LYS A 251 -5.06 -15.39 -11.77
C LYS A 251 -3.85 -15.49 -10.86
N PHE A 252 -4.10 -15.33 -9.58
CA PHE A 252 -3.11 -15.68 -8.57
C PHE A 252 -2.91 -17.19 -8.52
N THR A 253 -1.69 -17.63 -8.30
CA THR A 253 -1.30 -19.03 -8.17
C THR A 253 -0.74 -19.26 -6.78
N PRO A 254 -0.84 -20.50 -6.25
CA PRO A 254 -0.16 -20.82 -4.99
C PRO A 254 1.34 -20.52 -5.06
N GLY A 255 1.92 -20.10 -3.95
CA GLY A 255 3.34 -19.87 -3.82
C GLY A 255 3.67 -18.81 -2.79
N VAL A 256 4.96 -18.62 -2.55
CA VAL A 256 5.48 -17.61 -1.62
C VAL A 256 5.75 -16.31 -2.37
N ASP A 257 5.30 -15.20 -1.82
CA ASP A 257 5.67 -13.88 -2.33
C ASP A 257 7.18 -13.69 -2.22
N LEU A 258 7.73 -12.98 -3.20
CA LEU A 258 9.14 -12.64 -3.24
C LEU A 258 9.34 -11.14 -3.08
N ILE A 259 10.49 -10.76 -2.53
CA ILE A 259 10.99 -9.39 -2.60
C ILE A 259 12.27 -9.43 -3.43
N ALA A 260 12.24 -8.78 -4.58
CA ALA A 260 13.41 -8.58 -5.42
C ALA A 260 14.09 -7.27 -5.00
N VAL A 261 15.37 -7.33 -4.70
CA VAL A 261 16.17 -6.17 -4.30
C VAL A 261 17.33 -5.99 -5.26
N SER A 262 17.52 -4.77 -5.75
CA SER A 262 18.68 -4.32 -6.49
C SER A 262 19.49 -3.32 -5.68
N ARG A 263 20.82 -3.48 -5.70
CA ARG A 263 21.82 -2.59 -5.05
C ARG A 263 22.62 -1.77 -6.05
N ASP A 264 22.36 -1.94 -7.32
CA ASP A 264 23.16 -1.40 -8.42
C ASP A 264 22.35 -0.61 -9.45
N GLY A 265 21.24 -0.01 -8.99
CA GLY A 265 20.35 0.80 -9.81
C GLY A 265 19.57 -0.04 -10.83
N GLY A 266 19.14 -1.25 -10.44
CA GLY A 266 18.31 -2.13 -11.26
C GLY A 266 19.05 -2.92 -12.34
N LYS A 267 20.38 -3.05 -12.24
CA LYS A 267 21.18 -3.84 -13.20
C LYS A 267 21.15 -5.33 -12.85
N SER A 268 21.10 -5.65 -11.56
CA SER A 268 20.95 -7.03 -11.06
C SER A 268 19.98 -7.08 -9.88
N TRP A 269 19.40 -8.26 -9.64
CA TRP A 269 18.35 -8.48 -8.65
C TRP A 269 18.64 -9.72 -7.81
N GLN A 270 18.55 -9.57 -6.49
CA GLN A 270 18.49 -10.68 -5.54
C GLN A 270 17.04 -10.87 -5.11
N LYS A 271 16.58 -12.11 -5.03
CA LYS A 271 15.19 -12.44 -4.69
C LYS A 271 15.16 -13.23 -3.39
N HIS A 272 14.38 -12.75 -2.44
CA HIS A 272 14.20 -13.35 -1.12
C HIS A 272 12.71 -13.63 -0.88
N PRO A 273 12.34 -14.66 -0.08
CA PRO A 273 10.98 -14.80 0.37
C PRO A 273 10.51 -13.56 1.13
N ALA A 274 9.28 -13.14 0.89
CA ALA A 274 8.67 -12.06 1.66
C ALA A 274 8.47 -12.48 3.13
N PRO A 275 8.46 -11.52 4.08
CA PRO A 275 8.33 -11.85 5.49
C PRO A 275 6.97 -12.49 5.81
N GLY A 276 6.93 -13.25 6.92
CA GLY A 276 5.71 -13.87 7.44
C GLY A 276 5.50 -15.33 7.04
N ASP A 277 6.42 -15.94 6.29
CA ASP A 277 6.39 -17.36 5.85
C ASP A 277 5.00 -17.80 5.33
N ARG A 278 4.38 -16.92 4.52
CA ARG A 278 3.03 -17.13 4.04
C ARG A 278 3.04 -17.70 2.64
N ASP A 279 2.62 -18.94 2.53
CA ASP A 279 2.21 -19.52 1.25
C ASP A 279 0.91 -18.85 0.79
N TRP A 280 0.92 -18.34 -0.42
CA TRP A 280 -0.29 -17.77 -1.01
C TRP A 280 -1.14 -18.88 -1.66
N SER A 281 -2.42 -18.90 -1.31
CA SER A 281 -3.41 -19.75 -1.96
C SER A 281 -4.59 -18.91 -2.41
N PRO A 282 -5.10 -19.10 -3.64
CA PRO A 282 -6.32 -18.41 -4.10
C PRO A 282 -7.53 -18.63 -3.19
N ASP A 283 -7.58 -19.74 -2.47
CA ASP A 283 -8.67 -20.07 -1.55
C ASP A 283 -8.55 -19.34 -0.21
N ASP A 284 -7.35 -18.86 0.14
CA ASP A 284 -7.10 -18.08 1.37
C ASP A 284 -7.48 -16.61 1.21
N ASP A 285 -7.81 -16.17 0.00
CA ASP A 285 -8.10 -14.77 -0.34
C ASP A 285 -9.45 -14.26 0.21
N LYS A 286 -10.09 -14.99 1.09
CA LYS A 286 -11.37 -14.58 1.68
C LYS A 286 -11.27 -13.41 2.64
N GLY A 287 -10.12 -12.75 2.73
CA GLY A 287 -9.99 -11.68 3.70
C GLY A 287 -8.91 -10.64 3.53
N THR A 288 -7.77 -10.93 2.93
CA THR A 288 -6.65 -9.95 2.88
C THR A 288 -5.91 -10.01 1.55
N PRO A 289 -6.20 -9.08 0.63
CA PRO A 289 -5.52 -9.06 -0.66
C PRO A 289 -4.02 -8.79 -0.49
N ARG A 290 -3.20 -9.71 -0.97
CA ARG A 290 -1.73 -9.66 -0.83
C ARG A 290 -1.04 -8.86 -1.93
N TRP A 291 -1.73 -8.58 -3.02
CA TRP A 291 -1.17 -7.86 -4.17
C TRP A 291 -1.02 -6.35 -3.96
N VAL A 292 -1.43 -5.84 -2.80
CA VAL A 292 -1.33 -4.41 -2.43
C VAL A 292 -0.47 -4.19 -1.18
N GLU A 293 0.36 -5.16 -0.82
CA GLU A 293 1.22 -5.03 0.36
C GLU A 293 2.45 -4.17 0.06
N PRO A 294 2.66 -3.08 0.81
CA PRO A 294 3.69 -2.09 0.52
C PRO A 294 5.08 -2.48 1.04
N LEU A 295 6.07 -1.82 0.46
CA LEU A 295 7.45 -1.79 0.93
C LEU A 295 7.87 -0.35 1.19
N ALA A 296 8.78 -0.13 2.15
CA ALA A 296 9.39 1.18 2.38
C ALA A 296 10.83 1.03 2.89
N TRP A 297 11.69 1.99 2.56
CA TRP A 297 13.04 2.09 3.08
C TRP A 297 13.12 3.25 4.06
N ASP A 298 13.80 3.06 5.19
CA ASP A 298 14.17 4.18 6.05
C ASP A 298 15.51 4.81 5.65
N GLY A 299 15.88 5.91 6.30
CA GLY A 299 17.12 6.63 6.01
C GLY A 299 18.40 5.85 6.34
N ASP A 300 18.33 4.79 7.12
CA ASP A 300 19.43 3.89 7.44
C ASP A 300 19.59 2.76 6.41
N GLY A 301 18.67 2.66 5.44
CA GLY A 301 18.65 1.58 4.45
C GLY A 301 18.06 0.28 5.01
N ALA A 302 17.28 0.31 6.07
CA ALA A 302 16.46 -0.81 6.48
C ALA A 302 15.19 -0.88 5.64
N LEU A 303 14.83 -2.09 5.18
CA LEU A 303 13.63 -2.35 4.39
C LEU A 303 12.49 -2.79 5.30
N TYR A 304 11.32 -2.24 5.06
CA TYR A 304 10.10 -2.59 5.78
C TYR A 304 9.05 -3.15 4.84
N SER A 305 8.24 -4.08 5.36
CA SER A 305 7.06 -4.63 4.70
C SER A 305 5.90 -4.63 5.69
N LEU A 306 4.71 -4.23 5.23
CA LEU A 306 3.49 -4.15 6.02
C LEU A 306 2.41 -5.00 5.37
N TRP A 307 1.63 -5.74 6.16
CA TRP A 307 0.51 -6.51 5.64
C TRP A 307 -0.66 -6.58 6.62
N GLY A 308 -1.85 -6.66 6.03
CA GLY A 308 -3.08 -6.91 6.76
C GLY A 308 -3.27 -8.37 7.14
N SER A 309 -4.09 -8.60 8.14
CA SER A 309 -4.49 -9.93 8.57
C SER A 309 -5.94 -9.94 9.07
N GLN A 310 -6.47 -11.12 9.37
CA GLN A 310 -7.78 -11.30 10.00
C GLN A 310 -7.90 -10.63 11.37
N LYS A 311 -6.77 -10.25 11.98
CA LYS A 311 -6.69 -9.69 13.34
C LYS A 311 -5.83 -8.43 13.44
N GLY A 312 -5.76 -7.63 12.39
CA GLY A 312 -5.01 -6.37 12.41
C GLY A 312 -3.80 -6.36 11.47
N LEU A 313 -2.71 -5.68 11.87
CA LEU A 313 -1.54 -5.41 11.03
C LEU A 313 -0.27 -6.06 11.55
N TRP A 314 0.52 -6.53 10.61
CA TRP A 314 1.88 -6.99 10.83
C TRP A 314 2.89 -6.10 10.11
N LEU A 315 3.99 -5.80 10.79
CA LEU A 315 5.14 -5.09 10.24
C LEU A 315 6.36 -5.99 10.31
N ALA A 316 7.18 -5.94 9.28
CA ALA A 316 8.49 -6.57 9.27
C ALA A 316 9.59 -5.56 8.95
N ARG A 317 10.77 -5.73 9.55
CA ARG A 317 11.99 -4.97 9.26
C ARG A 317 13.12 -5.90 8.86
N SER A 318 13.79 -5.57 7.80
CA SER A 318 15.04 -6.21 7.37
C SER A 318 16.18 -5.17 7.43
N PRO A 319 17.22 -5.40 8.25
CA PRO A 319 18.41 -4.55 8.26
C PRO A 319 19.39 -4.88 7.16
N ASN A 320 19.19 -5.96 6.43
CA ASN A 320 20.07 -6.51 5.41
C ASN A 320 19.34 -6.76 4.08
N GLN A 321 18.43 -5.82 3.73
CA GLN A 321 17.83 -5.71 2.39
C GLN A 321 17.03 -6.96 1.96
N GLY A 322 16.27 -7.53 2.89
CA GLY A 322 15.36 -8.65 2.61
C GLY A 322 15.93 -10.04 2.87
N GLU A 323 17.20 -10.17 3.25
CA GLU A 323 17.79 -11.48 3.56
C GLU A 323 17.22 -12.09 4.84
N THR A 324 17.01 -11.26 5.88
CA THR A 324 16.39 -11.70 7.14
C THR A 324 15.41 -10.67 7.65
N TRP A 325 14.40 -11.11 8.39
CA TRP A 325 13.32 -10.27 8.88
C TRP A 325 13.07 -10.43 10.36
N THR A 326 12.71 -9.33 11.00
CA THR A 326 12.06 -9.32 12.33
C THR A 326 10.63 -8.90 12.14
N ASN A 327 9.67 -9.69 12.60
CA ASN A 327 8.25 -9.48 12.42
C ASN A 327 7.59 -9.07 13.73
N TRP A 328 6.61 -8.17 13.69
CA TRP A 328 5.80 -7.74 14.82
C TRP A 328 4.31 -7.66 14.43
N HIS A 329 3.44 -8.13 15.31
CA HIS A 329 2.02 -7.82 15.24
C HIS A 329 1.82 -6.44 15.89
N ILE A 330 1.73 -5.40 15.09
CA ILE A 330 1.78 -4.00 15.55
C ILE A 330 0.42 -3.43 15.90
N VAL A 331 -0.65 -3.93 15.31
CA VAL A 331 -2.04 -3.58 15.61
C VAL A 331 -2.83 -4.86 15.74
N GLU A 332 -3.40 -5.10 16.93
CA GLU A 332 -4.25 -6.25 17.18
C GLU A 332 -5.70 -5.79 17.31
N ARG A 333 -6.58 -6.34 16.45
CA ARG A 333 -8.02 -6.04 16.42
C ARG A 333 -8.80 -7.29 16.03
N ASP A 334 -10.04 -7.39 16.50
CA ASP A 334 -10.99 -8.42 16.04
C ASP A 334 -11.73 -7.99 14.77
N GLU A 335 -10.98 -7.36 13.86
CA GLU A 335 -11.43 -6.90 12.54
C GLU A 335 -10.33 -7.19 11.50
N VAL A 336 -10.75 -7.51 10.28
CA VAL A 336 -9.81 -7.70 9.16
C VAL A 336 -9.22 -6.35 8.77
N SER A 337 -7.91 -6.31 8.56
CA SER A 337 -7.22 -5.14 8.00
C SER A 337 -6.90 -5.36 6.53
N TYR A 338 -7.24 -4.35 5.71
CA TYR A 338 -7.13 -4.38 4.26
C TYR A 338 -6.29 -3.22 3.76
N TYR A 339 -5.69 -3.37 2.59
CA TYR A 339 -5.11 -2.31 1.78
C TYR A 339 -4.16 -1.39 2.56
N PRO A 340 -3.15 -1.95 3.23
CA PRO A 340 -2.19 -1.11 3.93
C PRO A 340 -1.36 -0.29 2.94
N TYR A 341 -1.00 0.93 3.31
CA TYR A 341 0.02 1.73 2.64
C TYR A 341 1.10 2.12 3.65
N LEU A 342 2.36 2.23 3.22
CA LEU A 342 3.50 2.42 4.11
C LEU A 342 4.50 3.39 3.49
N ILE A 343 4.96 4.32 4.30
CA ILE A 343 6.12 5.16 4.01
C ILE A 343 7.10 5.13 5.18
N ALA A 344 8.36 5.40 4.89
CA ALA A 344 9.40 5.49 5.91
C ALA A 344 10.37 6.64 5.63
N ARG A 345 11.00 7.17 6.68
CA ARG A 345 12.09 8.15 6.62
C ARG A 345 12.97 8.04 7.85
N GLY A 346 14.05 8.83 7.88
CA GLY A 346 14.90 8.96 9.07
C GLY A 346 15.40 7.60 9.57
N HIS A 347 15.38 7.42 10.88
CA HIS A 347 15.85 6.21 11.57
C HIS A 347 14.65 5.46 12.15
N GLY A 348 13.99 4.63 11.33
CA GLY A 348 12.82 3.85 11.77
C GLY A 348 11.57 4.69 12.03
N GLU A 349 11.44 5.87 11.43
CA GLU A 349 10.21 6.64 11.41
C GLU A 349 9.34 6.18 10.25
N LEU A 350 8.19 5.59 10.54
CA LEU A 350 7.24 5.13 9.54
C LEU A 350 5.88 5.78 9.73
N ALA A 351 5.11 5.82 8.66
CA ALA A 351 3.69 6.10 8.75
C ALA A 351 2.92 5.13 7.85
N ALA A 352 1.74 4.75 8.30
CA ALA A 352 0.91 3.78 7.62
C ALA A 352 -0.55 4.22 7.62
N THR A 353 -1.26 3.82 6.57
CA THR A 353 -2.71 3.83 6.48
C THR A 353 -3.22 2.43 6.18
N TRP A 354 -4.44 2.15 6.53
CA TRP A 354 -5.14 0.92 6.17
C TRP A 354 -6.65 1.09 6.34
N SER A 355 -7.38 0.18 5.75
CA SER A 355 -8.81 0.03 6.04
C SER A 355 -9.01 -1.14 6.97
N SER A 356 -9.94 -1.01 7.93
CA SER A 356 -10.42 -2.16 8.69
C SER A 356 -11.93 -2.23 8.62
N GLY A 357 -12.47 -3.42 8.73
CA GLY A 357 -13.91 -3.57 8.73
C GLY A 357 -14.38 -4.97 8.98
N LYS A 358 -15.66 -5.01 9.33
CA LYS A 358 -16.44 -6.22 9.47
C LYS A 358 -17.72 -5.97 8.70
N ASP A 359 -18.15 -6.97 7.94
CA ASP A 359 -19.34 -6.87 7.09
C ASP A 359 -19.14 -5.92 5.89
N ASP A 360 -20.03 -4.93 5.70
CA ASP A 360 -20.07 -4.05 4.54
C ASP A 360 -19.50 -2.64 4.82
N THR A 361 -18.84 -2.46 5.97
CA THR A 361 -18.34 -1.14 6.38
C THR A 361 -16.84 -1.16 6.58
N LEU A 362 -16.12 -0.33 5.84
CA LEU A 362 -14.70 -0.07 6.03
C LEU A 362 -14.47 1.24 6.77
N LYS A 363 -13.48 1.23 7.65
CA LYS A 363 -12.98 2.39 8.39
C LYS A 363 -11.54 2.65 7.98
N ALA A 364 -11.24 3.88 7.61
CA ALA A 364 -9.88 4.31 7.31
C ALA A 364 -9.12 4.70 8.59
N HIS A 365 -7.89 4.23 8.68
CA HIS A 365 -6.98 4.45 9.81
C HIS A 365 -5.67 5.05 9.34
N VAL A 366 -5.00 5.74 10.25
CA VAL A 366 -3.64 6.23 10.08
C VAL A 366 -2.85 6.06 11.37
N ALA A 367 -1.57 5.70 11.24
CA ALA A 367 -0.65 5.60 12.36
C ALA A 367 0.73 6.16 12.02
N ALA A 368 1.37 6.79 13.00
CA ALA A 368 2.81 6.97 13.04
C ALA A 368 3.42 5.78 13.80
N ILE A 369 4.54 5.27 13.29
CA ILE A 369 5.18 4.06 13.82
C ILE A 369 6.66 4.36 14.04
N HIS A 370 7.16 4.13 15.24
CA HIS A 370 8.57 4.30 15.57
C HIS A 370 9.19 2.94 15.86
N VAL A 371 10.13 2.55 15.03
CA VAL A 371 10.86 1.29 15.14
C VAL A 371 12.25 1.56 15.72
N GLY A 372 12.45 1.10 16.96
CA GLY A 372 13.76 1.19 17.62
C GLY A 372 14.76 0.18 17.10
N HIS A 373 15.96 0.22 17.67
CA HIS A 373 16.99 -0.78 17.38
C HIS A 373 16.61 -2.14 17.96
N GLY A 374 17.01 -3.20 17.27
CA GLY A 374 16.83 -4.58 17.72
C GLY A 374 15.43 -5.14 17.47
N LYS A 375 14.93 -5.96 18.42
CA LYS A 375 13.67 -6.70 18.29
C LYS A 375 12.53 -6.15 19.16
N ALA A 376 12.73 -5.00 19.80
CA ALA A 376 11.68 -4.38 20.60
C ALA A 376 10.43 -4.11 19.76
N LEU A 377 9.25 -4.23 20.39
CA LEU A 377 7.99 -3.91 19.71
C LEU A 377 7.99 -2.42 19.31
N PRO A 378 7.64 -2.10 18.04
CA PRO A 378 7.49 -0.73 17.62
C PRO A 378 6.45 0.04 18.44
N GLN A 379 6.70 1.33 18.66
CA GLN A 379 5.68 2.21 19.20
C GLN A 379 4.74 2.62 18.07
N VAL A 380 3.43 2.42 18.26
CA VAL A 380 2.39 2.79 17.31
C VAL A 380 1.53 3.89 17.92
N ILE A 381 1.36 4.99 17.19
CA ILE A 381 0.54 6.15 17.58
C ILE A 381 -0.56 6.26 16.55
N GLU A 382 -1.74 5.76 16.89
CA GLU A 382 -2.88 5.73 15.98
C GLU A 382 -3.78 6.96 16.12
N SER A 383 -4.51 7.27 15.03
CA SER A 383 -5.70 8.14 15.10
C SER A 383 -6.94 7.32 15.48
N GLN A 384 -8.02 8.01 15.87
CA GLN A 384 -9.35 7.42 15.71
C GLN A 384 -9.63 7.18 14.21
N PRO A 385 -10.50 6.22 13.85
CA PRO A 385 -10.94 6.07 12.47
C PRO A 385 -11.45 7.40 11.93
N PHE A 386 -10.92 7.85 10.79
CA PHE A 386 -11.17 9.20 10.31
C PHE A 386 -12.15 9.27 9.13
N GLN A 387 -12.41 8.15 8.49
CA GLN A 387 -13.42 8.02 7.47
C GLN A 387 -14.07 6.64 7.56
N THR A 388 -15.37 6.57 7.32
CA THR A 388 -16.12 5.32 7.23
C THR A 388 -16.80 5.26 5.88
N GLU A 389 -16.55 4.20 5.13
CA GLU A 389 -17.16 3.94 3.84
C GLU A 389 -18.05 2.71 3.93
N ILE A 390 -19.15 2.74 3.17
CA ILE A 390 -19.97 1.55 2.95
C ILE A 390 -19.32 0.77 1.80
N TRP A 391 -18.94 -0.46 2.09
CA TRP A 391 -18.49 -1.39 1.08
C TRP A 391 -19.71 -1.82 0.26
N ASN A 392 -19.82 -1.32 -0.95
CA ASN A 392 -20.87 -1.77 -1.86
C ASN A 392 -20.40 -3.07 -2.54
N ARG A 393 -21.04 -4.18 -2.21
CA ARG A 393 -20.85 -5.50 -2.85
C ARG A 393 -21.51 -5.58 -4.23
N ASP A 394 -21.65 -4.47 -4.95
CA ASP A 394 -22.09 -4.52 -6.33
C ASP A 394 -21.15 -5.44 -7.14
N PRO A 395 -21.64 -6.54 -7.69
CA PRO A 395 -20.81 -7.48 -8.45
C PRO A 395 -20.21 -6.88 -9.73
N VAL A 396 -20.67 -5.71 -10.16
CA VAL A 396 -20.13 -4.99 -11.32
C VAL A 396 -19.05 -3.98 -10.86
N VAL A 397 -19.14 -3.48 -9.62
CA VAL A 397 -18.14 -2.59 -9.00
C VAL A 397 -17.63 -3.31 -7.75
N HIS A 398 -16.81 -4.29 -7.95
CA HIS A 398 -16.37 -5.26 -6.93
C HIS A 398 -15.65 -4.67 -5.70
N ARG A 399 -15.45 -3.37 -5.63
CA ARG A 399 -14.72 -2.72 -4.54
C ARG A 399 -15.33 -1.37 -4.27
N ALA A 400 -15.24 -0.95 -3.01
CA ALA A 400 -15.61 0.40 -2.61
C ALA A 400 -15.10 1.41 -3.64
N THR A 401 -15.81 2.49 -3.80
CA THR A 401 -15.44 3.62 -4.66
C THR A 401 -13.99 4.08 -4.44
N ALA A 402 -13.44 3.81 -3.26
CA ALA A 402 -12.08 4.14 -2.85
C ALA A 402 -10.96 3.40 -3.61
N GLY A 403 -11.19 2.18 -4.08
CA GLY A 403 -10.12 1.33 -4.62
C GLY A 403 -9.25 0.69 -3.54
N GLU A 404 -7.97 0.42 -3.86
CA GLU A 404 -7.06 -0.39 -3.04
C GLU A 404 -6.03 0.43 -2.24
N TYR A 405 -6.01 1.76 -2.37
CA TYR A 405 -4.96 2.60 -1.77
C TYR A 405 -5.54 3.78 -0.99
N ILE A 406 -4.93 4.03 0.17
CA ILE A 406 -5.06 5.26 0.96
C ILE A 406 -3.64 5.81 1.09
N PRO A 407 -3.14 6.59 0.12
CA PRO A 407 -1.77 7.05 0.13
C PRO A 407 -1.53 8.06 1.26
N ILE A 408 -0.29 8.03 1.77
CA ILE A 408 0.16 8.88 2.87
C ILE A 408 1.53 9.45 2.53
N ILE A 409 1.81 10.68 2.97
CA ILE A 409 3.12 11.31 2.87
C ILE A 409 3.52 11.97 4.19
N PHE A 410 4.82 12.05 4.45
CA PHE A 410 5.37 12.98 5.43
C PHE A 410 5.40 14.38 4.83
N LEU A 411 4.69 15.33 5.44
CA LEU A 411 4.69 16.71 4.97
C LEU A 411 5.98 17.43 5.37
N ARG A 412 6.52 18.23 4.47
CA ARG A 412 7.71 19.07 4.73
C ARG A 412 7.45 20.07 5.85
N ALA A 413 6.25 20.59 5.93
CA ALA A 413 5.80 21.48 7.02
C ALA A 413 5.55 20.77 8.36
N GLY A 414 5.73 19.43 8.40
CA GLY A 414 5.47 18.58 9.55
C GLY A 414 4.07 17.98 9.56
N GLY A 415 3.95 16.82 10.21
CA GLY A 415 2.74 15.99 10.20
C GLY A 415 2.64 15.05 9.00
N LEU A 416 1.45 14.49 8.81
CA LEU A 416 1.15 13.52 7.75
C LEU A 416 0.05 14.06 6.86
N GLY A 417 0.21 13.88 5.55
CA GLY A 417 -0.83 14.12 4.55
C GLY A 417 -1.41 12.80 4.07
N VAL A 418 -2.72 12.69 3.99
CA VAL A 418 -3.44 11.48 3.58
C VAL A 418 -4.52 11.86 2.57
N VAL A 419 -4.72 11.02 1.55
CA VAL A 419 -5.79 11.20 0.57
C VAL A 419 -6.74 10.01 0.61
N THR A 420 -8.04 10.31 0.62
CA THR A 420 -9.07 9.29 0.49
C THR A 420 -10.01 9.63 -0.65
N THR A 421 -10.46 8.62 -1.38
CA THR A 421 -11.57 8.78 -2.33
C THR A 421 -12.86 9.02 -1.58
N ILE A 422 -13.70 9.91 -2.08
CA ILE A 422 -15.01 10.20 -1.51
C ILE A 422 -16.12 10.19 -2.55
N GLN A 423 -17.31 9.84 -2.08
CA GLN A 423 -18.56 10.05 -2.77
C GLN A 423 -19.47 10.93 -1.91
N SER A 424 -19.92 12.04 -2.44
CA SER A 424 -20.90 12.90 -1.79
C SER A 424 -22.24 12.82 -2.53
N VAL A 425 -23.33 12.88 -1.80
CA VAL A 425 -24.68 12.98 -2.37
C VAL A 425 -25.17 14.41 -2.20
N VAL A 426 -25.02 15.19 -3.26
CA VAL A 426 -25.44 16.60 -3.26
C VAL A 426 -26.94 16.71 -3.47
N GLY A 427 -27.58 17.60 -2.72
CA GLY A 427 -28.99 17.88 -2.84
C GLY A 427 -29.89 17.24 -1.78
N ILE A 428 -29.36 16.33 -0.92
CA ILE A 428 -30.16 15.77 0.17
C ILE A 428 -30.58 16.86 1.17
N GLU A 429 -29.67 17.73 1.57
CA GLU A 429 -29.98 18.84 2.50
C GLU A 429 -31.00 19.79 1.92
N GLU A 430 -30.89 20.12 0.63
CA GLU A 430 -31.84 20.94 -0.06
C GLU A 430 -33.21 20.27 -0.22
N ILE A 431 -33.23 18.96 -0.51
CA ILE A 431 -34.45 18.16 -0.56
C ILE A 431 -35.11 18.12 0.82
N VAL A 432 -34.34 17.85 1.87
CA VAL A 432 -34.84 17.82 3.27
C VAL A 432 -35.30 19.18 3.74
N ALA A 433 -34.57 20.25 3.39
CA ALA A 433 -34.98 21.62 3.72
C ALA A 433 -36.30 22.02 3.04
N ARG A 434 -36.48 21.67 1.76
CA ARG A 434 -37.70 21.90 0.99
C ARG A 434 -38.88 21.05 1.51
N GLN A 435 -38.66 19.80 1.89
CA GLN A 435 -39.66 18.96 2.52
C GLN A 435 -40.14 19.53 3.87
N ARG A 436 -39.22 20.07 4.67
CA ARG A 436 -39.56 20.77 5.93
C ARG A 436 -40.32 22.06 5.70
N ALA A 437 -40.09 22.74 4.57
CA ALA A 437 -40.80 23.95 4.19
C ALA A 437 -42.16 23.73 3.55
N GLY A 438 -42.61 22.47 3.37
CA GLY A 438 -43.91 22.14 2.78
C GLY A 438 -44.03 22.45 1.28
N THR A 439 -42.93 22.69 0.59
CA THR A 439 -42.89 22.95 -0.85
C THR A 439 -42.86 21.62 -1.60
N THR A 440 -43.75 21.40 -2.55
CA THR A 440 -43.81 20.23 -3.42
C THR A 440 -42.47 20.13 -4.18
N ALA A 441 -41.68 19.13 -3.87
CA ALA A 441 -40.36 18.91 -4.45
C ALA A 441 -40.53 18.63 -5.96
N ILE A 442 -39.90 19.44 -6.79
CA ILE A 442 -39.49 19.00 -8.12
C ILE A 442 -38.57 17.81 -7.88
N GLN A 443 -38.87 16.67 -8.50
CA GLN A 443 -38.08 15.43 -8.38
C GLN A 443 -36.69 15.63 -9.03
N SER A 444 -35.81 16.39 -8.41
CA SER A 444 -34.41 16.32 -8.73
C SER A 444 -33.85 15.07 -8.02
N LYS A 445 -33.46 14.08 -8.79
CA LYS A 445 -32.72 12.94 -8.23
C LYS A 445 -31.49 13.48 -7.53
N PRO A 446 -31.14 12.95 -6.35
CA PRO A 446 -29.87 13.30 -5.71
C PRO A 446 -28.73 13.07 -6.69
N GLU A 447 -27.90 14.08 -6.88
CA GLU A 447 -26.72 13.98 -7.74
C GLU A 447 -25.57 13.41 -6.92
N LYS A 448 -24.99 12.31 -7.39
CA LYS A 448 -23.76 11.77 -6.80
C LYS A 448 -22.58 12.53 -7.39
N ARG A 449 -21.77 13.11 -6.54
CA ARG A 449 -20.49 13.71 -6.90
C ARG A 449 -19.36 12.90 -6.30
N TYR A 450 -18.30 12.80 -7.03
CA TYR A 450 -17.12 12.02 -6.67
C TYR A 450 -15.90 12.93 -6.61
N GLY A 451 -14.92 12.53 -5.83
CA GLY A 451 -13.70 13.26 -5.69
C GLY A 451 -12.76 12.60 -4.70
N PHE A 452 -11.94 13.42 -4.09
CA PHE A 452 -11.07 13.00 -3.01
C PHE A 452 -11.19 13.95 -1.82
N LYS A 453 -10.75 13.48 -0.66
CA LYS A 453 -10.59 14.29 0.54
C LYS A 453 -9.15 14.26 0.98
N TRP A 454 -8.59 15.45 1.13
CA TRP A 454 -7.29 15.69 1.71
C TRP A 454 -7.39 15.80 3.22
N TRP A 455 -6.55 15.06 3.94
CA TRP A 455 -6.47 15.06 5.39
C TRP A 455 -5.07 15.43 5.85
N LYS A 456 -4.99 16.19 6.93
CA LYS A 456 -3.73 16.49 7.61
C LYS A 456 -3.78 16.03 9.05
N PHE A 457 -2.74 15.29 9.47
CA PHE A 457 -2.64 14.74 10.82
C PHE A 457 -1.40 15.25 11.52
N VAL A 458 -1.51 15.47 12.85
CA VAL A 458 -0.39 15.81 13.73
C VAL A 458 -0.45 14.99 15.01
N GLU A 459 0.70 14.72 15.62
CA GLU A 459 0.77 14.12 16.95
C GLU A 459 0.39 15.17 18.03
N ARG A 460 -0.38 14.74 19.01
CA ARG A 460 -0.75 15.53 20.20
C ARG A 460 -0.63 14.72 21.47
#